data_7d59f32af71af5166b00242cad710c73
#
_entry.id   7d59f32af71af5166b00242cad710c73
#
_cell.length_a   1.000
_cell.length_b   1.000
_cell.length_c   1.000
_cell.angle_alpha   90.00
_cell.angle_beta   90.00
_cell.angle_gamma   90.00
#
_symmetry.space_group_name_H-M   'P 1'
#
loop_
_entity.id
_entity.type
_entity.pdbx_description
1 polymer ?
#
loop_
_entity_poly.entity_id
_entity_poly.type
_entity_poly.pdbx_seq_one_letter_code
_entity_poly.pdbx_strand_id
1 'polypeptide(L)'
;VRIFRGSANIGYKATKKICYYGFKVHAIVSDDGHVLDYAVTRASVHDVKETVELMKNTHPANPYLLGDEGYVGKRLHDRLKQTGYELWPPYRKNMAGAKKHNDRQLMAIRRTIESDFSLLTHYNAENNRARSLTGF
;
A
#
# COMPACT_ATOMS: atom_id res chain seq x y z
N VAL A 1 -25.61 -3.72 -13.97
CA VAL A 1 -25.64 -2.43 -13.26
C VAL A 1 -24.39 -2.34 -12.40
N ARG A 2 -23.54 -1.33 -12.62
CA ARG A 2 -22.34 -1.09 -11.78
C ARG A 2 -22.79 -0.38 -10.51
N ILE A 3 -22.65 -1.08 -9.38
CA ILE A 3 -22.85 -0.54 -8.05
C ILE A 3 -21.69 0.46 -7.77
N PHE A 4 -21.90 1.48 -6.95
CA PHE A 4 -20.90 2.54 -6.63
C PHE A 4 -20.45 3.39 -7.84
N ARG A 5 -21.37 3.63 -8.79
CA ARG A 5 -21.08 4.46 -9.96
C ARG A 5 -20.64 5.87 -9.52
N GLY A 6 -19.48 6.31 -10.00
CA GLY A 6 -18.86 7.59 -9.61
C GLY A 6 -17.94 7.51 -8.37
N SER A 7 -18.10 6.50 -7.50
CA SER A 7 -17.23 6.33 -6.31
C SER A 7 -16.20 5.22 -6.49
N ALA A 8 -16.52 4.16 -7.23
CA ALA A 8 -15.60 3.09 -7.60
C ALA A 8 -15.23 3.17 -9.09
N ASN A 9 -14.13 2.51 -9.46
CA ASN A 9 -13.74 2.39 -10.87
C ASN A 9 -12.91 1.11 -11.13
N ILE A 10 -12.37 0.99 -12.34
CA ILE A 10 -11.58 -0.17 -12.75
C ILE A 10 -10.12 0.05 -12.34
N GLY A 11 -9.57 -0.91 -11.61
CA GLY A 11 -8.16 -1.05 -11.31
C GLY A 11 -7.57 -2.29 -11.98
N TYR A 12 -6.25 -2.38 -11.98
CA TYR A 12 -5.51 -3.52 -12.53
C TYR A 12 -4.59 -4.12 -11.47
N LYS A 13 -4.71 -5.41 -11.22
CA LYS A 13 -3.84 -6.18 -10.32
C LYS A 13 -2.76 -6.88 -11.13
N ALA A 14 -1.57 -6.30 -11.20
CA ALA A 14 -0.47 -6.76 -12.03
C ALA A 14 -0.03 -8.20 -11.71
N THR A 15 0.00 -8.57 -10.43
CA THR A 15 0.39 -9.91 -9.96
C THR A 15 -0.52 -11.02 -10.50
N LYS A 16 -1.82 -10.75 -10.57
CA LYS A 16 -2.83 -11.70 -11.08
C LYS A 16 -3.19 -11.43 -12.54
N LYS A 17 -2.68 -10.36 -13.15
CA LYS A 17 -3.00 -9.90 -14.53
C LYS A 17 -4.51 -9.75 -14.78
N ILE A 18 -5.24 -9.28 -13.78
CA ILE A 18 -6.70 -9.10 -13.86
C ILE A 18 -7.11 -7.65 -13.63
N CYS A 19 -8.17 -7.23 -14.33
CA CYS A 19 -8.88 -6.02 -14.02
C CYS A 19 -9.99 -6.31 -13.00
N TYR A 20 -10.19 -5.40 -12.05
CA TYR A 20 -11.29 -5.47 -11.10
C TYR A 20 -12.00 -4.12 -10.99
N TYR A 21 -13.26 -4.13 -10.62
CA TYR A 21 -14.04 -2.93 -10.36
C TYR A 21 -14.25 -2.78 -8.86
N GLY A 22 -13.87 -1.66 -8.29
CA GLY A 22 -14.04 -1.43 -6.85
C GLY A 22 -13.17 -0.32 -6.30
N PHE A 23 -12.69 -0.58 -5.10
CA PHE A 23 -11.86 0.31 -4.29
C PHE A 23 -10.48 -0.32 -4.04
N LYS A 24 -9.55 0.51 -3.58
CA LYS A 24 -8.24 0.10 -3.10
C LYS A 24 -8.04 0.64 -1.70
N VAL A 25 -7.55 -0.18 -0.80
CA VAL A 25 -7.15 0.21 0.55
C VAL A 25 -5.65 0.46 0.57
N HIS A 26 -5.26 1.59 1.13
CA HIS A 26 -3.88 1.94 1.43
C HIS A 26 -3.77 2.04 2.95
N ALA A 27 -2.73 1.51 3.54
CA ALA A 27 -2.53 1.54 4.97
C ALA A 27 -1.08 1.82 5.33
N ILE A 28 -0.88 2.53 6.43
CA ILE A 28 0.41 2.66 7.12
C ILE A 28 0.32 1.81 8.37
N VAL A 29 1.25 0.90 8.53
CA VAL A 29 1.30 -0.05 9.64
C VAL A 29 2.63 0.10 10.35
N SER A 30 2.63 0.06 11.68
CA SER A 30 3.84 0.04 12.48
C SER A 30 4.54 -1.32 12.39
N ASP A 31 5.78 -1.41 12.84
CA ASP A 31 6.58 -2.64 12.84
C ASP A 31 6.02 -3.74 13.75
N ASP A 32 5.20 -3.37 14.73
CA ASP A 32 4.47 -4.28 15.63
C ASP A 32 3.05 -4.64 15.16
N GLY A 33 2.65 -4.22 13.95
CA GLY A 33 1.39 -4.62 13.32
C GLY A 33 0.18 -3.73 13.62
N HIS A 34 0.37 -2.54 14.20
CA HIS A 34 -0.75 -1.60 14.41
C HIS A 34 -0.97 -0.72 13.18
N VAL A 35 -2.21 -0.63 12.73
CA VAL A 35 -2.60 0.29 11.67
C VAL A 35 -2.59 1.71 12.21
N LEU A 36 -1.67 2.53 11.71
CA LEU A 36 -1.51 3.93 12.11
C LEU A 36 -2.50 4.84 11.37
N ASP A 37 -2.69 4.56 10.08
CA ASP A 37 -3.63 5.30 9.25
C ASP A 37 -4.00 4.48 8.01
N TYR A 38 -5.13 4.82 7.38
CA TYR A 38 -5.55 4.18 6.15
C TYR A 38 -6.35 5.13 5.26
N ALA A 39 -6.38 4.85 3.98
CA ALA A 39 -7.25 5.49 3.02
C ALA A 39 -7.91 4.47 2.09
N VAL A 40 -9.16 4.72 1.75
CA VAL A 40 -9.89 3.95 0.75
C VAL A 40 -10.08 4.82 -0.48
N THR A 41 -9.51 4.38 -1.59
CA THR A 41 -9.54 5.13 -2.85
C THR A 41 -10.22 4.34 -3.96
N ARG A 42 -10.51 5.01 -5.08
CA ARG A 42 -10.91 4.31 -6.31
C ARG A 42 -9.80 3.37 -6.75
N ALA A 43 -10.15 2.22 -7.31
CA ALA A 43 -9.20 1.18 -7.72
C ALA A 43 -8.09 1.67 -8.68
N SER A 44 -8.32 2.72 -9.47
CA SER A 44 -7.32 3.29 -10.39
C SER A 44 -6.31 4.24 -9.74
N VAL A 45 -6.51 4.64 -8.49
CA VAL A 45 -5.58 5.56 -7.81
C VAL A 45 -4.22 4.88 -7.66
N HIS A 46 -3.18 5.59 -8.04
CA HIS A 46 -1.82 5.07 -7.98
C HIS A 46 -1.30 5.12 -6.55
N ASP A 47 -0.71 4.01 -6.07
CA ASP A 47 -0.26 3.85 -4.69
C ASP A 47 0.71 4.96 -4.25
N VAL A 48 1.60 5.36 -5.14
CA VAL A 48 2.57 6.46 -4.91
C VAL A 48 1.90 7.79 -4.53
N LYS A 49 0.76 8.11 -5.17
CA LYS A 49 0.05 9.36 -4.88
C LYS A 49 -0.54 9.34 -3.48
N GLU A 50 -1.20 8.26 -3.14
CA GLU A 50 -1.88 8.12 -1.85
C GLU A 50 -0.91 8.01 -0.69
N THR A 51 0.24 7.34 -0.88
CA THR A 51 1.28 7.27 0.13
C THR A 51 1.74 8.66 0.59
N VAL A 52 1.94 9.59 -0.35
CA VAL A 52 2.36 10.95 0.00
C VAL A 52 1.30 11.67 0.82
N GLU A 53 0.01 11.50 0.49
CA GLU A 53 -1.09 12.13 1.24
C GLU A 53 -1.24 11.52 2.63
N LEU A 54 -1.20 10.20 2.77
CA LEU A 54 -1.21 9.52 4.08
C LEU A 54 -0.05 9.98 4.96
N MET A 55 1.16 10.07 4.41
CA MET A 55 2.33 10.51 5.17
C MET A 55 2.23 11.94 5.67
N LYS A 56 1.57 12.83 4.93
CA LYS A 56 1.31 14.20 5.38
C LYS A 56 0.33 14.27 6.56
N ASN A 57 -0.59 13.33 6.64
CA ASN A 57 -1.62 13.31 7.67
C ASN A 57 -1.16 12.57 8.93
N THR A 58 -0.47 11.45 8.75
CA THR A 58 -0.10 10.54 9.85
C THR A 58 1.10 11.04 10.65
N HIS A 59 2.07 11.69 10.00
CA HIS A 59 3.32 12.16 10.63
C HIS A 59 3.97 11.11 11.55
N PRO A 60 4.24 9.87 11.07
CA PRO A 60 4.84 8.85 11.92
C PRO A 60 6.18 9.31 12.49
N ALA A 61 6.42 9.00 13.75
CA ALA A 61 7.63 9.43 14.47
C ALA A 61 8.92 8.82 13.88
N ASN A 62 8.83 7.61 13.32
CA ASN A 62 9.96 6.97 12.67
C ASN A 62 10.09 7.48 11.23
N PRO A 63 11.26 8.02 10.82
CA PRO A 63 11.46 8.53 9.48
C PRO A 63 11.60 7.42 8.41
N TYR A 64 11.79 6.16 8.82
CA TYR A 64 11.98 5.06 7.89
C TYR A 64 10.67 4.40 7.50
N LEU A 65 10.43 4.29 6.20
CA LEU A 65 9.25 3.65 5.62
C LEU A 65 9.68 2.42 4.83
N LEU A 66 9.06 1.29 5.11
CA LEU A 66 9.24 0.07 4.32
C LEU A 66 8.12 -0.03 3.29
N GLY A 67 8.48 -0.09 2.02
CA GLY A 67 7.53 -0.22 0.91
C GLY A 67 7.59 -1.60 0.26
N ASP A 68 6.66 -1.88 -0.65
CA ASP A 68 6.74 -3.03 -1.55
C ASP A 68 7.61 -2.72 -2.78
N GLU A 69 7.97 -3.75 -3.57
CA GLU A 69 8.75 -3.62 -4.81
C GLU A 69 8.14 -2.65 -5.83
N GLY A 70 6.85 -2.36 -5.73
CA GLY A 70 6.17 -1.36 -6.55
C GLY A 70 6.54 0.09 -6.23
N TYR A 71 7.13 0.33 -5.06
CA TYR A 71 7.52 1.68 -4.60
C TYR A 71 8.94 2.09 -5.01
N VAL A 72 9.58 1.33 -5.88
CA VAL A 72 10.90 1.65 -6.45
C VAL A 72 10.76 2.77 -7.48
N GLY A 73 10.83 4.01 -7.04
CA GLY A 73 10.74 5.16 -7.94
C GLY A 73 11.42 6.42 -7.37
N LYS A 74 12.37 6.97 -8.13
CA LYS A 74 13.11 8.17 -7.72
C LYS A 74 12.19 9.33 -7.32
N ARG A 75 11.12 9.57 -8.08
CA ARG A 75 10.18 10.67 -7.78
C ARG A 75 9.51 10.53 -6.43
N LEU A 76 9.13 9.32 -6.03
CA LEU A 76 8.53 9.08 -4.72
C LEU A 76 9.56 9.25 -3.62
N HIS A 77 10.75 8.69 -3.79
CA HIS A 77 11.88 8.87 -2.89
C HIS A 77 12.16 10.34 -2.62
N ASP A 78 12.33 11.13 -3.67
CA ASP A 78 12.63 12.55 -3.56
C ASP A 78 11.52 13.32 -2.83
N ARG A 79 10.26 13.00 -3.11
CA ARG A 79 9.10 13.62 -2.45
C ARG A 79 9.04 13.28 -0.96
N LEU A 80 9.22 12.02 -0.58
CA LEU A 80 9.21 11.60 0.82
C LEU A 80 10.40 12.16 1.58
N LYS A 81 11.56 12.21 0.97
CA LYS A 81 12.76 12.82 1.55
C LYS A 81 12.58 14.31 1.85
N GLN A 82 11.88 15.06 0.99
CA GLN A 82 11.53 16.46 1.23
C GLN A 82 10.62 16.63 2.47
N THR A 83 9.83 15.63 2.82
CA THR A 83 8.98 15.62 4.02
C THR A 83 9.64 14.96 5.24
N GLY A 84 10.93 14.61 5.15
CA GLY A 84 11.71 14.03 6.24
C GLY A 84 11.64 12.51 6.35
N TYR A 85 11.10 11.82 5.35
CA TYR A 85 10.96 10.36 5.35
C TYR A 85 11.88 9.69 4.35
N GLU A 86 12.47 8.57 4.75
CA GLU A 86 13.33 7.73 3.93
C GLU A 86 12.59 6.43 3.58
N LEU A 87 12.29 6.25 2.30
CA LEU A 87 11.60 5.05 1.80
C LEU A 87 12.63 3.97 1.45
N TRP A 88 12.43 2.78 2.02
CA TRP A 88 13.19 1.59 1.69
C TRP A 88 12.29 0.53 1.04
N PRO A 89 12.27 0.39 -0.29
CA PRO A 89 11.65 -0.73 -0.97
C PRO A 89 12.66 -1.87 -1.16
N PRO A 90 12.25 -3.13 -1.11
CA PRO A 90 13.15 -4.23 -1.46
C PRO A 90 13.50 -4.18 -2.95
N TYR A 91 14.71 -4.55 -3.28
CA TYR A 91 15.12 -4.71 -4.67
C TYR A 91 14.63 -6.05 -5.21
N ARG A 92 14.21 -6.06 -6.46
CA ARG A 92 13.90 -7.30 -7.17
C ARG A 92 15.14 -8.15 -7.29
N LYS A 93 14.99 -9.48 -7.28
CA LYS A 93 16.11 -10.44 -7.32
C LYS A 93 17.10 -10.22 -8.49
N ASN A 94 16.61 -9.69 -9.61
CA ASN A 94 17.40 -9.39 -10.80
C ASN A 94 18.10 -8.02 -10.78
N MET A 95 17.91 -7.22 -9.74
CA MET A 95 18.58 -5.92 -9.61
C MET A 95 19.98 -6.07 -9.02
N ALA A 96 20.93 -5.28 -9.52
CA ALA A 96 22.27 -5.26 -8.99
C ALA A 96 22.28 -4.85 -7.50
N GLY A 97 23.02 -5.60 -6.69
CA GLY A 97 23.11 -5.33 -5.24
C GLY A 97 21.91 -5.79 -4.41
N ALA A 98 20.89 -6.45 -4.99
CA ALA A 98 19.69 -6.87 -4.28
C ALA A 98 19.99 -7.70 -3.02
N LYS A 99 20.94 -8.63 -3.06
CA LYS A 99 21.33 -9.46 -1.91
C LYS A 99 21.87 -8.64 -0.73
N LYS A 100 22.59 -7.54 -1.02
CA LYS A 100 23.15 -6.65 0.00
C LYS A 100 22.10 -5.65 0.50
N HIS A 101 21.26 -5.16 -0.41
CA HIS A 101 20.22 -4.18 -0.11
C HIS A 101 19.08 -4.79 0.71
N ASN A 102 18.65 -6.01 0.37
CA ASN A 102 17.54 -6.70 1.03
C ASN A 102 17.99 -7.31 2.37
N ASP A 103 18.16 -6.45 3.36
CA ASP A 103 18.50 -6.87 4.73
C ASP A 103 17.43 -7.80 5.32
N ARG A 104 17.87 -8.83 6.06
CA ARG A 104 16.98 -9.85 6.61
C ARG A 104 15.99 -9.29 7.63
N GLN A 105 16.42 -8.33 8.45
CA GLN A 105 15.56 -7.73 9.49
C GLN A 105 14.50 -6.85 8.84
N LEU A 106 14.88 -5.99 7.89
CA LEU A 106 13.94 -5.14 7.14
C LEU A 106 12.92 -5.99 6.36
N MET A 107 13.37 -7.10 5.77
CA MET A 107 12.46 -8.04 5.09
C MET A 107 11.52 -8.75 6.07
N ALA A 108 11.93 -9.00 7.31
CA ALA A 108 11.07 -9.59 8.33
C ALA A 108 9.98 -8.59 8.77
N ILE A 109 10.33 -7.34 9.04
CA ILE A 109 9.38 -6.27 9.39
C ILE A 109 8.37 -6.08 8.24
N ARG A 110 8.82 -6.03 6.99
CA ARG A 110 7.93 -5.88 5.84
C ARG A 110 6.84 -6.98 5.76
N ARG A 111 7.14 -8.20 6.20
CA ARG A 111 6.15 -9.28 6.22
C ARG A 111 4.99 -9.04 7.17
N THR A 112 5.16 -8.18 8.18
CA THR A 112 4.07 -7.83 9.11
C THR A 112 2.87 -7.28 8.35
N ILE A 113 3.08 -6.36 7.42
CA ILE A 113 1.98 -5.79 6.62
C ILE A 113 1.28 -6.84 5.75
N GLU A 114 2.01 -7.85 5.26
CA GLU A 114 1.41 -8.95 4.48
C GLU A 114 0.46 -9.78 5.36
N SER A 115 0.84 -10.00 6.64
CA SER A 115 -0.02 -10.67 7.62
C SER A 115 -1.28 -9.85 7.93
N ASP A 116 -1.14 -8.52 8.09
CA ASP A 116 -2.27 -7.63 8.36
C ASP A 116 -3.25 -7.60 7.19
N PHE A 117 -2.76 -7.52 5.96
CA PHE A 117 -3.63 -7.63 4.79
C PHE A 117 -4.28 -9.01 4.66
N SER A 118 -3.60 -10.07 5.08
CA SER A 118 -4.20 -11.41 5.15
C SER A 118 -5.36 -11.47 6.15
N LEU A 119 -5.25 -10.80 7.30
CA LEU A 119 -6.35 -10.68 8.26
C LEU A 119 -7.56 -9.95 7.67
N LEU A 120 -7.37 -8.91 6.88
CA LEU A 120 -8.47 -8.22 6.19
C LEU A 120 -9.27 -9.14 5.27
N THR A 121 -8.64 -10.17 4.71
CA THR A 121 -9.32 -11.18 3.90
C THR A 121 -10.32 -11.99 4.73
N HIS A 122 -10.03 -12.29 5.99
CA HIS A 122 -10.96 -12.97 6.90
C HIS A 122 -12.22 -12.15 7.19
N TYR A 123 -12.13 -10.83 7.13
CA TYR A 123 -13.28 -9.92 7.25
C TYR A 123 -14.01 -9.68 5.92
N ASN A 124 -13.76 -10.49 4.89
CA ASN A 124 -14.34 -10.36 3.56
C ASN A 124 -14.09 -9.00 2.88
N ALA A 125 -13.03 -8.31 3.23
CA ALA A 125 -12.70 -7.02 2.64
C ALA A 125 -12.52 -7.08 1.11
N GLU A 126 -12.00 -8.21 0.59
CA GLU A 126 -11.85 -8.44 -0.86
C GLU A 126 -13.18 -8.78 -1.57
N ASN A 127 -14.17 -9.32 -0.85
CA ASN A 127 -15.42 -9.82 -1.39
C ASN A 127 -16.63 -9.14 -0.72
N ASN A 128 -16.54 -7.86 -0.49
CA ASN A 128 -17.61 -7.09 0.13
C ASN A 128 -18.87 -7.14 -0.74
N ARG A 129 -20.01 -7.53 -0.12
CA ARG A 129 -21.33 -7.66 -0.79
C ARG A 129 -22.19 -6.42 -0.65
N ALA A 130 -21.66 -5.32 -0.13
CA ALA A 130 -22.39 -4.06 0.00
C ALA A 130 -22.91 -3.58 -1.36
N ARG A 131 -24.13 -3.06 -1.38
CA ARG A 131 -24.80 -2.53 -2.57
C ARG A 131 -24.92 -1.00 -2.55
N SER A 132 -24.47 -0.36 -1.47
CA SER A 132 -24.45 1.10 -1.29
C SER A 132 -23.19 1.52 -0.55
N LEU A 133 -22.81 2.80 -0.64
CA LEU A 133 -21.69 3.35 0.12
C LEU A 133 -21.94 3.30 1.64
N THR A 134 -23.18 3.46 2.06
CA THR A 134 -23.56 3.38 3.49
C THR A 134 -23.41 1.97 4.05
N GLY A 135 -23.52 0.94 3.19
CA GLY A 135 -23.37 -0.46 3.59
C GLY A 135 -21.97 -1.01 3.33
N PHE A 136 -21.05 -0.17 2.80
CA PHE A 136 -19.66 -0.53 2.57
C PHE A 136 -18.85 -0.22 3.80
#